data_176810e1606b174d136c64f994df2078
#
_entry.id   176810e1606b174d136c64f994df2078
#
_cell.length_a   1.000
_cell.length_b   1.000
_cell.length_c   1.000
_cell.angle_alpha   90.00
_cell.angle_beta   90.00
_cell.angle_gamma   90.00
#
_symmetry.space_group_name_H-M   'P 1'
#
loop_
_entity.id
_entity.type
_entity.pdbx_description
1 polymer ?
#
loop_
_entity_poly.entity_id
_entity_poly.type
_entity_poly.pdbx_seq_one_letter_code
_entity_poly.pdbx_strand_id
1 'polypeptide(L)'
;MKNLKILLLTVFAIIGFNSCQDDDDLVFTAAPEAEFTFVNTFLDDYVLNANAANNIAERFVFNSANFNTPSPVNYVLENSILGDFTDAMSVGGQTTTNEISVTVGQLLEKAEMAGISEDESGALSFRIKAFLGDEGTATEFSYTPIQLINVTIPSQGTGGSGIEPSTWGVVGSGYNNWGSGGPDGVFYTTSEPGVIVSYVSLITGDIKFRENNEWGGDLGDATGDGVLDADPDNNISVTEGDYKITINTNDNSYTIEEFSWGIVGSGYNDWGGAGPDAKFYYDYTTDTFKVGVKLIDGEIK
;
A
#
# COMPACT_ATOMS: atom_id res chain seq x y z
N MET A 1 -7.38 -79.23 -34.78
CA MET A 1 -8.00 -77.87 -34.71
C MET A 1 -8.10 -77.30 -33.28
N LYS A 2 -8.27 -78.17 -32.27
CA LYS A 2 -8.34 -77.70 -30.87
C LYS A 2 -7.03 -77.15 -30.32
N ASN A 3 -5.90 -77.79 -30.67
CA ASN A 3 -4.54 -77.35 -30.27
C ASN A 3 -4.06 -76.07 -30.94
N LEU A 4 -4.55 -75.77 -32.20
CA LEU A 4 -4.24 -74.58 -32.90
C LEU A 4 -4.92 -73.31 -32.29
N LYS A 5 -6.16 -73.54 -31.77
CA LYS A 5 -6.88 -72.44 -31.05
C LYS A 5 -6.25 -72.10 -29.71
N ILE A 6 -5.72 -73.09 -29.00
CA ILE A 6 -5.00 -72.86 -27.74
C ILE A 6 -3.68 -72.17 -28.00
N LEU A 7 -2.92 -72.53 -29.03
CA LEU A 7 -1.69 -71.90 -29.41
C LEU A 7 -1.92 -70.43 -29.81
N LEU A 8 -3.02 -70.15 -30.58
CA LEU A 8 -3.37 -68.79 -30.96
C LEU A 8 -3.75 -67.92 -29.76
N LEU A 9 -4.47 -68.49 -28.77
CA LEU A 9 -4.84 -67.79 -27.52
C LEU A 9 -3.63 -67.47 -26.65
N THR A 10 -2.65 -68.40 -26.58
CA THR A 10 -1.42 -68.19 -25.81
C THR A 10 -0.51 -67.14 -26.45
N VAL A 11 -0.41 -67.09 -27.77
CA VAL A 11 0.34 -66.06 -28.51
C VAL A 11 -0.32 -64.69 -28.31
N PHE A 12 -1.64 -64.60 -28.30
CA PHE A 12 -2.38 -63.34 -28.07
C PHE A 12 -2.21 -62.85 -26.63
N ALA A 13 -2.15 -63.75 -25.64
CA ALA A 13 -1.90 -63.40 -24.24
C ALA A 13 -0.47 -62.88 -24.03
N ILE A 14 0.54 -63.43 -24.71
CA ILE A 14 1.94 -62.97 -24.60
C ILE A 14 2.15 -61.62 -25.25
N ILE A 15 1.42 -61.28 -26.33
CA ILE A 15 1.49 -59.98 -26.97
C ILE A 15 0.77 -58.90 -26.14
N GLY A 16 -0.26 -59.25 -25.36
CA GLY A 16 -1.00 -58.32 -24.50
C GLY A 16 -0.24 -57.85 -23.25
N PHE A 17 0.82 -58.56 -22.84
CA PHE A 17 1.60 -58.17 -21.66
C PHE A 17 2.83 -57.29 -21.97
N ASN A 18 3.13 -57.00 -23.26
CA ASN A 18 4.19 -56.04 -23.61
C ASN A 18 3.67 -54.64 -23.84
N SER A 19 2.45 -54.32 -23.43
CA SER A 19 1.90 -52.95 -23.42
C SER A 19 2.04 -52.28 -22.05
N CYS A 20 3.09 -52.58 -21.29
CA CYS A 20 3.67 -51.58 -20.42
C CYS A 20 4.56 -50.75 -21.34
N GLN A 21 4.02 -49.73 -22.01
CA GLN A 21 4.82 -48.55 -22.26
C GLN A 21 5.31 -48.11 -20.86
N ASP A 22 6.63 -48.05 -20.72
CA ASP A 22 7.20 -47.14 -19.76
C ASP A 22 6.55 -45.78 -20.12
N ASP A 23 5.53 -45.38 -19.37
CA ASP A 23 5.18 -43.98 -19.29
C ASP A 23 6.48 -43.34 -18.79
N ASP A 24 7.27 -42.81 -19.69
CA ASP A 24 8.28 -41.81 -19.35
C ASP A 24 7.51 -40.65 -18.73
N ASP A 25 7.04 -40.84 -17.51
CA ASP A 25 6.52 -39.75 -16.68
C ASP A 25 7.66 -38.71 -16.65
N LEU A 26 7.44 -37.61 -17.34
CA LEU A 26 8.37 -36.47 -17.30
C LEU A 26 8.44 -36.01 -15.85
N VAL A 27 9.42 -36.53 -15.12
CA VAL A 27 9.70 -36.09 -13.75
C VAL A 27 10.41 -34.73 -13.84
N PHE A 28 9.66 -33.68 -13.59
CA PHE A 28 10.25 -32.35 -13.42
C PHE A 28 10.81 -32.26 -12.01
N THR A 29 12.11 -32.12 -11.89
CA THR A 29 12.74 -31.73 -10.63
C THR A 29 12.78 -30.21 -10.59
N ALA A 30 11.96 -29.62 -9.71
CA ALA A 30 11.97 -28.19 -9.50
C ALA A 30 13.35 -27.77 -8.93
N ALA A 31 14.07 -26.93 -9.64
CA ALA A 31 15.32 -26.33 -9.20
C ALA A 31 15.47 -24.95 -9.86
N PRO A 32 15.87 -23.92 -9.12
CA PRO A 32 16.15 -22.62 -9.71
C PRO A 32 17.33 -22.72 -10.68
N GLU A 33 17.15 -22.26 -11.93
CA GLU A 33 18.20 -22.33 -12.98
C GLU A 33 19.18 -21.18 -12.94
N ALA A 34 18.68 -19.98 -12.58
CA ALA A 34 19.48 -18.75 -12.54
C ALA A 34 18.87 -17.76 -11.57
N GLU A 35 19.68 -16.83 -11.11
CA GLU A 35 19.20 -15.65 -10.42
C GLU A 35 18.34 -14.80 -11.37
N PHE A 36 17.20 -14.32 -10.87
CA PHE A 36 16.42 -13.30 -11.54
C PHE A 36 16.71 -11.94 -10.91
N THR A 37 16.45 -10.85 -11.61
CA THR A 37 16.91 -9.52 -11.22
C THR A 37 15.81 -8.48 -11.36
N PHE A 38 15.96 -7.37 -10.65
CA PHE A 38 15.17 -6.16 -10.90
C PHE A 38 15.50 -5.60 -12.28
N VAL A 39 14.47 -5.10 -12.97
CA VAL A 39 14.60 -4.51 -14.31
C VAL A 39 14.26 -3.02 -14.35
N ASN A 40 13.68 -2.48 -13.27
CA ASN A 40 13.44 -1.04 -13.13
C ASN A 40 14.65 -0.31 -12.54
N THR A 41 14.67 1.02 -12.73
CA THR A 41 15.61 1.92 -12.08
C THR A 41 15.00 2.45 -10.80
N PHE A 42 15.75 2.40 -9.71
CA PHE A 42 15.33 2.94 -8.42
C PHE A 42 15.75 4.40 -8.27
N LEU A 43 15.02 5.14 -7.45
CA LEU A 43 15.40 6.51 -7.10
C LEU A 43 16.62 6.50 -6.16
N ASP A 44 17.39 7.60 -6.19
CA ASP A 44 18.53 7.77 -5.29
C ASP A 44 18.08 7.97 -3.83
N ASP A 45 16.89 8.57 -3.61
CA ASP A 45 16.29 8.78 -2.31
C ASP A 45 14.75 8.83 -2.43
N TYR A 46 14.06 8.30 -1.44
CA TYR A 46 12.60 8.29 -1.32
C TYR A 46 12.18 9.13 -0.12
N VAL A 47 11.62 10.29 -0.37
CA VAL A 47 11.09 11.15 0.69
C VAL A 47 9.72 10.64 1.13
N LEU A 48 9.65 10.12 2.36
CA LEU A 48 8.47 9.45 2.92
C LEU A 48 7.66 10.41 3.76
N ASN A 49 6.56 10.94 3.22
CA ASN A 49 5.66 11.78 3.97
C ASN A 49 4.42 10.98 4.40
N ALA A 50 4.11 10.96 5.70
CA ALA A 50 2.98 10.21 6.27
C ALA A 50 1.62 10.61 5.66
N ASN A 51 1.46 11.86 5.25
CA ASN A 51 0.23 12.35 4.61
C ASN A 51 0.01 11.72 3.20
N ALA A 52 1.07 11.16 2.60
CA ALA A 52 1.03 10.45 1.33
C ALA A 52 1.03 8.91 1.50
N ALA A 53 0.71 8.40 2.69
CA ALA A 53 0.87 6.98 3.04
C ALA A 53 0.24 5.99 2.05
N ASN A 54 -0.88 6.35 1.43
CA ASN A 54 -1.59 5.51 0.46
C ASN A 54 -1.03 5.59 -0.98
N ASN A 55 -0.13 6.54 -1.26
CA ASN A 55 0.45 6.68 -2.60
C ASN A 55 1.50 5.60 -2.83
N ILE A 56 1.61 5.12 -4.08
CA ILE A 56 2.66 4.19 -4.49
C ILE A 56 4.00 4.93 -4.43
N ALA A 57 4.92 4.43 -3.60
CA ALA A 57 6.28 4.94 -3.51
C ALA A 57 7.20 4.27 -4.55
N GLU A 58 7.08 2.96 -4.73
CA GLU A 58 7.91 2.20 -5.67
C GLU A 58 7.13 1.01 -6.26
N ARG A 59 7.52 0.65 -7.48
CA ARG A 59 7.13 -0.60 -8.14
C ARG A 59 8.39 -1.42 -8.35
N PHE A 60 8.51 -2.50 -7.63
CA PHE A 60 9.59 -3.47 -7.80
C PHE A 60 9.26 -4.35 -9.00
N VAL A 61 9.85 -4.05 -10.15
CA VAL A 61 9.66 -4.81 -11.40
C VAL A 61 10.87 -5.71 -11.61
N PHE A 62 10.62 -6.98 -11.95
CA PHE A 62 11.65 -8.00 -12.08
C PHE A 62 11.34 -8.96 -13.24
N ASN A 63 12.37 -9.61 -13.77
CA ASN A 63 12.17 -10.68 -14.75
C ASN A 63 11.70 -11.97 -14.05
N SER A 64 11.12 -12.90 -14.80
CA SER A 64 10.59 -14.15 -14.23
C SER A 64 11.72 -15.05 -13.74
N ALA A 65 11.54 -15.64 -12.56
CA ALA A 65 12.35 -16.75 -12.09
C ALA A 65 11.99 -18.03 -12.85
N ASN A 66 12.97 -18.90 -13.07
CA ASN A 66 12.77 -20.18 -13.74
C ASN A 66 13.12 -21.34 -12.78
N PHE A 67 12.19 -22.29 -12.62
CA PHE A 67 12.35 -23.48 -11.78
C PHE A 67 12.36 -24.77 -12.60
N ASN A 68 12.56 -24.74 -13.92
CA ASN A 68 12.55 -25.93 -14.79
C ASN A 68 11.24 -26.74 -14.71
N THR A 69 10.14 -26.10 -14.40
CA THR A 69 8.84 -26.76 -14.28
C THR A 69 7.76 -25.86 -14.90
N PRO A 70 6.71 -26.45 -15.51
CA PRO A 70 5.61 -25.67 -16.06
C PRO A 70 4.63 -25.13 -15.00
N SER A 71 5.00 -25.12 -13.73
CA SER A 71 4.19 -24.60 -12.63
C SER A 71 4.27 -23.09 -12.53
N PRO A 72 3.18 -22.39 -12.15
CA PRO A 72 3.24 -20.95 -11.87
C PRO A 72 4.22 -20.64 -10.74
N VAL A 73 5.00 -19.58 -10.92
CA VAL A 73 5.92 -19.07 -9.91
C VAL A 73 5.23 -17.98 -9.10
N ASN A 74 5.35 -18.06 -7.80
CA ASN A 74 4.88 -17.07 -6.86
C ASN A 74 6.04 -16.20 -6.38
N TYR A 75 5.74 -14.94 -6.11
CA TYR A 75 6.71 -13.92 -5.70
C TYR A 75 6.23 -13.20 -4.45
N VAL A 76 7.17 -12.90 -3.56
CA VAL A 76 6.98 -12.08 -2.36
C VAL A 76 8.14 -11.09 -2.28
N LEU A 77 7.84 -9.84 -1.98
CA LEU A 77 8.85 -8.84 -1.62
C LEU A 77 9.22 -9.04 -0.15
N GLU A 78 10.51 -9.23 0.12
CA GLU A 78 11.05 -9.30 1.47
C GLU A 78 11.85 -8.03 1.80
N ASN A 79 11.71 -7.56 3.03
CA ASN A 79 12.54 -6.53 3.65
C ASN A 79 13.36 -7.14 4.78
N SER A 80 14.59 -6.65 4.99
CA SER A 80 15.44 -6.98 6.13
C SER A 80 15.99 -5.72 6.76
N ILE A 81 15.89 -5.61 8.08
CA ILE A 81 16.48 -4.52 8.86
C ILE A 81 17.98 -4.77 9.05
N LEU A 82 18.38 -6.02 9.25
CA LEU A 82 19.79 -6.42 9.41
C LEU A 82 20.56 -6.41 8.08
N GLY A 83 19.85 -6.42 6.94
CA GLY A 83 20.43 -6.44 5.60
C GLY A 83 20.96 -7.80 5.14
N ASP A 84 21.01 -8.81 5.99
CA ASP A 84 21.44 -10.18 5.69
C ASP A 84 20.28 -11.15 5.49
N PHE A 85 19.04 -10.68 5.66
CA PHE A 85 17.78 -11.42 5.52
C PHE A 85 17.61 -12.60 6.48
N THR A 86 18.34 -12.64 7.59
CA THR A 86 18.05 -13.56 8.71
C THR A 86 16.77 -13.17 9.44
N ASP A 87 16.38 -11.89 9.35
CA ASP A 87 15.17 -11.26 9.87
C ASP A 87 14.14 -10.93 8.78
N ALA A 88 14.18 -11.62 7.64
CA ALA A 88 13.33 -11.31 6.48
C ALA A 88 11.84 -11.23 6.85
N MET A 89 11.21 -10.13 6.42
CA MET A 89 9.78 -9.87 6.60
C MET A 89 9.13 -9.61 5.25
N SER A 90 7.97 -10.20 5.01
CA SER A 90 7.20 -9.97 3.80
C SER A 90 6.60 -8.56 3.78
N VAL A 91 6.65 -7.90 2.63
CA VAL A 91 6.02 -6.61 2.38
C VAL A 91 4.90 -6.80 1.36
N GLY A 92 3.65 -6.61 1.82
CA GLY A 92 2.48 -6.91 1.01
C GLY A 92 2.16 -8.41 0.94
N GLY A 93 1.45 -8.80 -0.10
CA GLY A 93 1.01 -10.17 -0.34
C GLY A 93 1.83 -10.91 -1.40
N GLN A 94 1.53 -12.21 -1.54
CA GLN A 94 2.04 -13.04 -2.62
C GLN A 94 1.40 -12.66 -3.96
N THR A 95 2.18 -12.70 -5.04
CA THR A 95 1.70 -12.44 -6.41
C THR A 95 2.31 -13.43 -7.40
N THR A 96 1.67 -13.56 -8.57
CA THR A 96 2.21 -14.29 -9.73
C THR A 96 2.66 -13.36 -10.85
N THR A 97 2.51 -12.05 -10.65
CA THR A 97 2.97 -11.02 -11.60
C THR A 97 4.42 -10.64 -11.33
N ASN A 98 5.07 -10.07 -12.34
CA ASN A 98 6.47 -9.62 -12.25
C ASN A 98 6.61 -8.18 -11.71
N GLU A 99 5.62 -7.72 -10.94
CA GLU A 99 5.59 -6.41 -10.31
C GLU A 99 4.97 -6.50 -8.92
N ILE A 100 5.59 -5.81 -7.95
CA ILE A 100 5.06 -5.60 -6.60
C ILE A 100 5.14 -4.11 -6.29
N SER A 101 3.98 -3.49 -6.09
CA SER A 101 3.89 -2.08 -5.69
C SER A 101 3.95 -1.96 -4.18
N VAL A 102 4.69 -0.95 -3.70
CA VAL A 102 4.83 -0.62 -2.28
C VAL A 102 4.42 0.83 -2.07
N THR A 103 3.61 1.07 -1.06
CA THR A 103 3.15 2.41 -0.72
C THR A 103 4.14 3.15 0.19
N VAL A 104 3.99 4.47 0.27
CA VAL A 104 4.77 5.32 1.20
C VAL A 104 4.58 4.83 2.64
N GLY A 105 3.34 4.48 3.03
CA GLY A 105 3.05 3.98 4.39
C GLY A 105 3.77 2.66 4.70
N GLN A 106 3.86 1.76 3.73
CA GLN A 106 4.61 0.51 3.91
C GLN A 106 6.11 0.76 4.07
N LEU A 107 6.69 1.72 3.31
CA LEU A 107 8.09 2.10 3.47
C LEU A 107 8.34 2.81 4.80
N LEU A 108 7.41 3.68 5.25
CA LEU A 108 7.48 4.32 6.58
C LEU A 108 7.52 3.29 7.70
N GLU A 109 6.62 2.30 7.67
CA GLU A 109 6.62 1.21 8.66
C GLU A 109 7.99 0.50 8.73
N LYS A 110 8.60 0.21 7.58
CA LYS A 110 9.91 -0.45 7.55
C LYS A 110 11.04 0.48 7.99
N ALA A 111 10.96 1.77 7.67
CA ALA A 111 11.91 2.78 8.12
C ALA A 111 11.87 2.95 9.65
N GLU A 112 10.69 3.05 10.24
CA GLU A 112 10.51 3.12 11.69
C GLU A 112 11.03 1.87 12.40
N MET A 113 10.73 0.67 11.86
CA MET A 113 11.27 -0.59 12.38
C MET A 113 12.80 -0.65 12.29
N ALA A 114 13.40 -0.01 11.29
CA ALA A 114 14.86 0.13 11.15
C ALA A 114 15.45 1.23 12.06
N GLY A 115 14.61 1.95 12.82
CA GLY A 115 15.03 3.01 13.74
C GLY A 115 15.31 4.35 13.04
N ILE A 116 14.84 4.54 11.82
CA ILE A 116 14.93 5.82 11.09
C ILE A 116 13.81 6.71 11.60
N SER A 117 14.15 7.85 12.20
CA SER A 117 13.24 8.82 12.79
C SER A 117 13.00 10.01 11.86
N GLU A 118 12.13 10.93 12.26
CA GLU A 118 11.98 12.23 11.58
C GLU A 118 13.32 12.97 11.48
N ASP A 119 13.54 13.68 10.38
CA ASP A 119 14.78 14.34 9.99
C ASP A 119 15.96 13.40 9.72
N GLU A 120 15.72 12.12 9.65
CA GLU A 120 16.76 11.15 9.38
C GLU A 120 16.58 10.49 8.02
N SER A 121 17.71 10.06 7.47
CA SER A 121 17.78 9.25 6.27
C SER A 121 18.43 7.91 6.60
N GLY A 122 18.01 6.87 5.91
CA GLY A 122 18.60 5.55 6.08
C GLY A 122 18.34 4.65 4.87
N ALA A 123 18.98 3.49 4.86
CA ALA A 123 18.82 2.51 3.80
C ALA A 123 17.95 1.33 4.26
N LEU A 124 17.03 0.92 3.41
CA LEU A 124 16.21 -0.28 3.57
C LEU A 124 16.66 -1.33 2.55
N SER A 125 16.77 -2.58 2.99
CA SER A 125 17.19 -3.71 2.15
C SER A 125 15.99 -4.51 1.68
N PHE A 126 15.87 -4.70 0.37
CA PHE A 126 14.78 -5.46 -0.26
C PHE A 126 15.32 -6.54 -1.18
N ARG A 127 14.58 -7.62 -1.32
CA ARG A 127 14.74 -8.63 -2.36
C ARG A 127 13.41 -9.25 -2.71
N ILE A 128 13.30 -9.83 -3.91
CA ILE A 128 12.17 -10.69 -4.26
C ILE A 128 12.56 -12.13 -3.97
N LYS A 129 11.67 -12.85 -3.30
CA LYS A 129 11.71 -14.29 -3.12
C LYS A 129 10.73 -14.94 -4.07
N ALA A 130 11.21 -15.85 -4.91
CA ALA A 130 10.41 -16.65 -5.83
C ALA A 130 10.32 -18.10 -5.35
N PHE A 131 9.16 -18.75 -5.52
CA PHE A 131 8.91 -20.13 -5.10
C PHE A 131 7.72 -20.73 -5.86
N LEU A 132 7.56 -22.06 -5.75
CA LEU A 132 6.43 -22.79 -6.31
C LEU A 132 5.44 -23.15 -5.19
N GLY A 133 4.14 -23.07 -5.47
CA GLY A 133 3.09 -23.37 -4.50
C GLY A 133 2.94 -22.29 -3.42
N ASP A 134 2.54 -22.68 -2.21
CA ASP A 134 2.37 -21.75 -1.09
C ASP A 134 3.70 -21.54 -0.35
N GLU A 135 3.95 -20.32 0.10
CA GLU A 135 5.20 -19.93 0.77
C GLU A 135 5.55 -20.84 1.96
N GLY A 136 4.55 -21.22 2.76
CA GLY A 136 4.74 -22.06 3.95
C GLY A 136 5.07 -23.53 3.67
N THR A 137 4.91 -23.99 2.43
CA THR A 137 5.17 -25.39 2.02
C THR A 137 6.26 -25.51 0.95
N ALA A 138 6.72 -24.39 0.41
CA ALA A 138 7.78 -24.38 -0.59
C ALA A 138 9.11 -24.83 0.02
N THR A 139 9.89 -25.60 -0.75
CA THR A 139 11.22 -26.12 -0.35
C THR A 139 12.34 -25.54 -1.18
N GLU A 140 12.01 -25.04 -2.37
CA GLU A 140 12.97 -24.44 -3.31
C GLU A 140 12.66 -22.97 -3.52
N PHE A 141 13.68 -22.13 -3.37
CA PHE A 141 13.57 -20.68 -3.45
C PHE A 141 14.63 -20.12 -4.41
N SER A 142 14.26 -19.04 -5.10
CA SER A 142 15.19 -18.20 -5.84
C SER A 142 15.05 -16.75 -5.37
N TYR A 143 16.10 -15.97 -5.42
CA TYR A 143 16.10 -14.60 -4.91
C TYR A 143 16.73 -13.66 -5.92
N THR A 144 16.21 -12.42 -5.97
CA THR A 144 16.94 -11.33 -6.63
C THR A 144 18.20 -10.96 -5.84
N PRO A 145 19.17 -10.29 -6.45
CA PRO A 145 20.14 -9.52 -5.70
C PRO A 145 19.45 -8.54 -4.74
N ILE A 146 20.13 -8.24 -3.62
CA ILE A 146 19.63 -7.28 -2.64
C ILE A 146 19.61 -5.89 -3.27
N GLN A 147 18.45 -5.23 -3.19
CA GLN A 147 18.28 -3.84 -3.58
C GLN A 147 18.24 -2.97 -2.33
N LEU A 148 19.16 -2.02 -2.24
CA LEU A 148 19.10 -0.95 -1.24
C LEU A 148 18.31 0.21 -1.81
N ILE A 149 17.39 0.73 -1.03
CA ILE A 149 16.71 2.01 -1.30
C ILE A 149 16.97 2.94 -0.12
N ASN A 150 17.40 4.16 -0.42
CA ASN A 150 17.55 5.19 0.61
C ASN A 150 16.20 5.86 0.82
N VAL A 151 15.86 6.09 2.06
CA VAL A 151 14.63 6.76 2.46
C VAL A 151 14.96 7.90 3.39
N THR A 152 14.20 8.99 3.27
CA THR A 152 14.28 10.16 4.16
C THR A 152 12.89 10.42 4.73
N ILE A 153 12.78 10.46 6.05
CA ILE A 153 11.56 10.88 6.73
C ILE A 153 11.70 12.37 7.00
N PRO A 154 10.97 13.25 6.26
CA PRO A 154 11.09 14.68 6.47
C PRO A 154 10.53 15.06 7.85
N SER A 155 11.16 16.05 8.52
CA SER A 155 10.55 16.65 9.70
C SER A 155 9.18 17.22 9.38
N GLN A 156 8.30 17.11 10.34
CA GLN A 156 7.09 17.92 10.39
C GLN A 156 7.54 19.35 10.80
N GLY A 157 8.12 20.07 9.85
CA GLY A 157 8.72 21.39 10.12
C GLY A 157 7.74 22.37 10.78
N THR A 158 8.23 23.18 11.68
CA THR A 158 7.51 24.39 12.12
C THR A 158 7.38 25.33 10.91
N GLY A 159 6.14 25.54 10.47
CA GLY A 159 5.83 26.17 9.21
C GLY A 159 6.38 27.59 9.05
N GLY A 160 7.02 27.83 7.92
CA GLY A 160 7.38 29.18 7.46
C GLY A 160 6.19 29.98 6.90
N SER A 161 5.04 29.33 6.69
CA SER A 161 3.80 29.95 6.18
C SER A 161 3.02 30.75 7.22
N GLY A 162 3.32 30.58 8.52
CA GLY A 162 2.50 31.12 9.62
C GLY A 162 1.24 30.27 9.90
N ILE A 163 1.08 29.14 9.21
CA ILE A 163 0.03 28.17 9.43
C ILE A 163 0.52 27.13 10.44
N GLU A 164 -0.26 26.88 11.47
CA GLU A 164 0.09 25.95 12.56
C GLU A 164 -1.03 24.90 12.74
N PRO A 165 -0.69 23.71 13.21
CA PRO A 165 -1.71 22.77 13.67
C PRO A 165 -2.57 23.38 14.76
N SER A 166 -3.90 23.25 14.62
CA SER A 166 -4.86 23.67 15.61
C SER A 166 -5.04 22.58 16.69
N THR A 167 -5.61 22.96 17.83
CA THR A 167 -6.05 22.02 18.87
C THR A 167 -7.30 21.22 18.51
N TRP A 168 -7.99 21.62 17.44
CA TRP A 168 -9.19 20.95 16.96
C TRP A 168 -8.89 19.75 16.07
N GLY A 169 -9.74 18.72 16.16
CA GLY A 169 -9.60 17.50 15.38
C GLY A 169 -10.92 16.93 14.90
N VAL A 170 -10.86 16.16 13.79
CA VAL A 170 -11.98 15.37 13.26
C VAL A 170 -11.97 14.00 13.91
N VAL A 171 -13.09 13.58 14.49
CA VAL A 171 -13.27 12.29 15.14
C VAL A 171 -14.61 11.67 14.73
N GLY A 172 -14.71 10.35 14.69
CA GLY A 172 -15.99 9.69 14.43
C GLY A 172 -15.88 8.33 13.78
N SER A 173 -17.01 7.65 13.62
CA SER A 173 -17.08 6.40 12.87
C SER A 173 -16.72 6.60 11.40
N GLY A 174 -16.94 7.81 10.87
CA GLY A 174 -16.58 8.21 9.51
C GLY A 174 -15.09 8.54 9.32
N TYR A 175 -14.27 8.52 10.38
CA TYR A 175 -12.84 8.83 10.29
C TYR A 175 -11.96 7.81 11.04
N ASN A 176 -11.90 7.88 12.37
CA ASN A 176 -10.97 7.12 13.20
C ASN A 176 -11.65 6.22 14.23
N ASN A 177 -12.90 5.79 13.94
CA ASN A 177 -13.70 4.97 14.85
C ASN A 177 -13.75 5.54 16.28
N TRP A 178 -14.13 6.82 16.39
CA TRP A 178 -14.27 7.56 17.65
C TRP A 178 -12.96 7.63 18.46
N GLY A 179 -11.82 7.70 17.78
CA GLY A 179 -10.50 7.79 18.38
C GLY A 179 -9.85 6.43 18.70
N SER A 180 -10.54 5.30 18.52
CA SER A 180 -9.98 3.97 18.74
C SER A 180 -9.14 3.46 17.56
N GLY A 181 -9.31 4.06 16.38
CA GLY A 181 -8.60 3.72 15.15
C GLY A 181 -7.39 4.60 14.83
N GLY A 182 -7.03 5.54 15.73
CA GLY A 182 -5.90 6.44 15.52
C GLY A 182 -6.16 7.86 16.03
N PRO A 183 -5.21 8.78 15.83
CA PRO A 183 -5.36 10.18 16.22
C PRO A 183 -6.47 10.87 15.45
N ASP A 184 -6.94 12.01 15.96
CA ASP A 184 -7.93 12.83 15.29
C ASP A 184 -7.33 13.51 14.04
N GLY A 185 -8.18 13.74 13.03
CA GLY A 185 -7.79 14.46 11.82
C GLY A 185 -7.47 15.94 12.14
N VAL A 186 -6.28 16.38 11.78
CA VAL A 186 -5.75 17.69 12.19
C VAL A 186 -6.42 18.83 11.44
N PHE A 187 -6.79 19.88 12.17
CA PHE A 187 -7.07 21.19 11.60
C PHE A 187 -5.84 22.07 11.65
N TYR A 188 -5.74 22.97 10.69
CA TYR A 188 -4.68 23.95 10.58
C TYR A 188 -5.25 25.37 10.65
N THR A 189 -4.53 26.27 11.27
CA THR A 189 -4.88 27.72 11.23
C THR A 189 -4.84 28.23 9.79
N THR A 190 -5.46 29.37 9.57
CA THR A 190 -5.40 30.06 8.28
C THR A 190 -4.91 31.51 8.50
N SER A 191 -4.74 32.27 7.43
CA SER A 191 -4.48 33.71 7.53
C SER A 191 -5.64 34.51 8.12
N GLU A 192 -6.83 33.92 8.22
CA GLU A 192 -8.02 34.53 8.80
C GLU A 192 -8.16 34.06 10.26
N PRO A 193 -8.12 34.99 11.24
CA PRO A 193 -8.23 34.64 12.65
C PRO A 193 -9.52 33.92 13.00
N GLY A 194 -9.42 32.80 13.69
CA GLY A 194 -10.56 31.96 14.09
C GLY A 194 -11.06 31.02 12.99
N VAL A 195 -10.51 31.08 11.78
CA VAL A 195 -10.84 30.13 10.70
C VAL A 195 -9.77 29.06 10.64
N ILE A 196 -10.20 27.80 10.73
CA ILE A 196 -9.35 26.62 10.67
C ILE A 196 -9.81 25.69 9.55
N VAL A 197 -8.88 24.95 8.94
CA VAL A 197 -9.17 24.01 7.84
C VAL A 197 -8.55 22.64 8.10
N SER A 198 -9.23 21.60 7.66
CA SER A 198 -8.74 20.24 7.66
C SER A 198 -8.92 19.62 6.28
N TYR A 199 -7.95 18.78 5.87
CA TYR A 199 -8.02 17.99 4.63
C TYR A 199 -7.99 16.52 5.03
N VAL A 200 -9.13 15.82 4.88
CA VAL A 200 -9.31 14.46 5.39
C VAL A 200 -9.98 13.55 4.37
N SER A 201 -9.59 12.27 4.40
CA SER A 201 -10.33 11.20 3.73
C SER A 201 -11.29 10.58 4.74
N LEU A 202 -12.57 10.58 4.42
CA LEU A 202 -13.63 10.04 5.24
C LEU A 202 -14.18 8.74 4.65
N ILE A 203 -14.68 7.87 5.50
CA ILE A 203 -15.54 6.74 5.13
C ILE A 203 -16.99 7.08 5.47
N THR A 204 -17.95 6.34 4.93
CA THR A 204 -19.36 6.52 5.28
C THR A 204 -19.59 6.26 6.77
N GLY A 205 -20.15 7.24 7.48
CA GLY A 205 -20.38 7.19 8.91
C GLY A 205 -20.70 8.56 9.48
N ASP A 206 -20.45 8.75 10.75
CA ASP A 206 -20.66 9.99 11.47
C ASP A 206 -19.35 10.59 11.95
N ILE A 207 -19.27 11.92 11.97
CA ILE A 207 -18.14 12.66 12.53
C ILE A 207 -18.62 13.74 13.51
N LYS A 208 -17.68 14.17 14.34
CA LYS A 208 -17.72 15.36 15.21
C LYS A 208 -16.39 16.06 15.18
N PHE A 209 -16.36 17.22 15.74
CA PHE A 209 -15.12 17.96 15.97
C PHE A 209 -14.89 18.11 17.48
N ARG A 210 -13.66 17.91 17.93
CA ARG A 210 -13.31 18.08 19.33
C ARG A 210 -11.95 18.75 19.49
N GLU A 211 -11.76 19.35 20.64
CA GLU A 211 -10.51 20.04 20.97
C GLU A 211 -9.62 19.16 21.86
N ASN A 212 -8.31 19.20 21.64
CA ASN A 212 -7.30 18.49 22.42
C ASN A 212 -7.50 16.95 22.52
N ASN A 213 -8.21 16.34 21.58
CA ASN A 213 -8.62 14.93 21.62
C ASN A 213 -9.46 14.56 22.86
N GLU A 214 -10.13 15.52 23.48
CA GLU A 214 -10.93 15.32 24.70
C GLU A 214 -12.43 15.32 24.40
N TRP A 215 -13.19 14.55 25.18
CA TRP A 215 -14.65 14.53 25.14
C TRP A 215 -15.24 15.51 26.15
N GLY A 216 -16.44 16.03 25.85
CA GLY A 216 -17.18 16.95 26.70
C GLY A 216 -17.21 18.39 26.21
N GLY A 217 -16.46 18.72 25.16
CA GLY A 217 -16.53 19.97 24.41
C GLY A 217 -16.63 19.74 22.93
N ASP A 218 -17.01 18.52 22.53
CA ASP A 218 -17.16 18.12 21.16
C ASP A 218 -18.40 18.79 20.51
N LEU A 219 -18.21 19.19 19.25
CA LEU A 219 -19.21 19.89 18.45
C LEU A 219 -19.67 19.04 17.28
N GLY A 220 -20.93 19.15 16.94
CA GLY A 220 -21.54 18.52 15.78
C GLY A 220 -22.71 19.33 15.26
N ASP A 221 -23.43 18.81 14.25
CA ASP A 221 -24.60 19.43 13.66
C ASP A 221 -25.55 18.34 13.12
N ALA A 222 -26.50 17.91 13.93
CA ALA A 222 -27.55 16.98 13.49
C ALA A 222 -28.69 17.66 12.70
N THR A 223 -28.78 18.98 12.77
CA THR A 223 -29.84 19.75 12.09
C THR A 223 -29.47 20.04 10.63
N GLY A 224 -28.19 20.08 10.32
CA GLY A 224 -27.68 20.41 8.99
C GLY A 224 -27.82 21.89 8.66
N ASP A 225 -27.87 22.77 9.67
CA ASP A 225 -27.99 24.21 9.45
C ASP A 225 -26.67 24.93 9.22
N GLY A 226 -25.53 24.19 9.31
CA GLY A 226 -24.21 24.71 9.07
C GLY A 226 -23.58 25.40 10.28
N VAL A 227 -24.16 25.23 11.46
CA VAL A 227 -23.66 25.75 12.73
C VAL A 227 -23.44 24.62 13.71
N LEU A 228 -22.22 24.56 14.25
CA LEU A 228 -21.85 23.55 15.23
C LEU A 228 -22.40 23.87 16.62
N ASP A 229 -22.94 22.87 17.29
CA ASP A 229 -23.36 22.98 18.66
C ASP A 229 -22.91 21.80 19.54
N ALA A 230 -22.94 21.98 20.86
CA ALA A 230 -22.37 21.07 21.85
C ALA A 230 -23.41 20.07 22.39
N ASP A 231 -24.23 19.47 21.53
CA ASP A 231 -25.16 18.41 21.94
C ASP A 231 -24.44 17.04 21.74
N PRO A 232 -24.44 16.13 22.71
CA PRO A 232 -23.82 14.82 22.59
C PRO A 232 -24.39 13.97 21.44
N ASP A 233 -25.63 14.21 21.02
CA ASP A 233 -26.29 13.48 19.94
C ASP A 233 -26.15 14.15 18.56
N ASN A 234 -25.50 15.31 18.46
CA ASN A 234 -25.30 16.09 17.23
C ASN A 234 -24.16 15.54 16.37
N ASN A 235 -24.34 14.39 15.77
CA ASN A 235 -23.38 13.86 14.81
C ASN A 235 -23.64 14.44 13.40
N ILE A 236 -22.57 14.64 12.64
CA ILE A 236 -22.61 15.01 11.23
C ILE A 236 -22.45 13.74 10.41
N SER A 237 -23.46 13.37 9.64
CA SER A 237 -23.38 12.20 8.77
C SER A 237 -22.59 12.54 7.50
N VAL A 238 -21.62 11.70 7.14
CA VAL A 238 -20.76 11.86 5.99
C VAL A 238 -20.74 10.61 5.11
N THR A 239 -20.40 10.80 3.85
CA THR A 239 -20.17 9.70 2.89
C THR A 239 -18.67 9.52 2.64
N GLU A 240 -18.30 8.37 2.09
CA GLU A 240 -16.91 8.12 1.69
C GLU A 240 -16.47 9.15 0.65
N GLY A 241 -15.28 9.74 0.87
CA GLY A 241 -14.68 10.75 -0.02
C GLY A 241 -13.53 11.50 0.64
N ASP A 242 -12.92 12.36 -0.15
CA ASP A 242 -11.89 13.29 0.32
C ASP A 242 -12.52 14.70 0.47
N TYR A 243 -12.25 15.33 1.59
CA TYR A 243 -12.94 16.57 1.97
C TYR A 243 -11.99 17.62 2.50
N LYS A 244 -12.31 18.86 2.19
CA LYS A 244 -11.87 20.05 2.93
C LYS A 244 -12.98 20.42 3.91
N ILE A 245 -12.64 20.48 5.19
CA ILE A 245 -13.54 20.95 6.24
C ILE A 245 -13.01 22.30 6.72
N THR A 246 -13.88 23.31 6.75
CA THR A 246 -13.56 24.64 7.28
C THR A 246 -14.47 24.92 8.47
N ILE A 247 -13.90 25.39 9.57
CA ILE A 247 -14.63 25.84 10.76
C ILE A 247 -14.24 27.28 11.05
N ASN A 248 -15.23 28.13 11.29
CA ASN A 248 -15.05 29.44 11.89
C ASN A 248 -15.37 29.36 13.38
N THR A 249 -14.35 29.34 14.22
CA THR A 249 -14.52 29.21 15.67
C THR A 249 -15.09 30.46 16.36
N ASN A 250 -15.26 31.57 15.62
CA ASN A 250 -15.86 32.79 16.16
C ASN A 250 -17.38 32.71 16.24
N ASP A 251 -18.01 31.95 15.34
CA ASP A 251 -19.47 31.80 15.23
C ASP A 251 -19.94 30.35 15.10
N ASN A 252 -19.00 29.41 15.16
CA ASN A 252 -19.18 27.97 14.98
C ASN A 252 -19.76 27.56 13.61
N SER A 253 -19.73 28.43 12.62
CA SER A 253 -20.11 28.03 11.27
C SER A 253 -19.07 27.07 10.67
N TYR A 254 -19.54 26.15 9.82
CA TYR A 254 -18.65 25.20 9.17
C TYR A 254 -19.09 24.86 7.76
N THR A 255 -18.16 24.33 6.96
CA THR A 255 -18.45 23.72 5.65
C THR A 255 -17.68 22.41 5.49
N ILE A 256 -18.28 21.47 4.77
CA ILE A 256 -17.65 20.24 4.32
C ILE A 256 -17.77 20.21 2.79
N GLU A 257 -16.66 20.32 2.10
CA GLU A 257 -16.60 20.40 0.63
C GLU A 257 -15.78 19.24 0.09
N GLU A 258 -16.25 18.57 -0.97
CA GLU A 258 -15.44 17.58 -1.67
C GLU A 258 -14.15 18.24 -2.17
N PHE A 259 -13.02 17.64 -1.84
CA PHE A 259 -11.72 18.16 -2.18
C PHE A 259 -10.74 17.01 -2.41
N SER A 260 -10.44 16.74 -3.68
CA SER A 260 -9.47 15.72 -4.04
C SER A 260 -8.59 16.23 -5.19
N TRP A 261 -7.28 16.23 -4.95
CA TRP A 261 -6.29 16.42 -5.98
C TRP A 261 -5.48 15.15 -6.11
N GLY A 262 -5.37 14.64 -7.32
CA GLY A 262 -4.67 13.40 -7.59
C GLY A 262 -3.98 13.39 -8.95
N ILE A 263 -3.08 12.45 -9.14
CA ILE A 263 -2.46 12.14 -10.43
C ILE A 263 -3.08 10.85 -10.95
N VAL A 264 -3.60 10.91 -12.16
CA VAL A 264 -4.14 9.78 -12.92
C VAL A 264 -3.52 9.77 -14.31
N GLY A 265 -3.42 8.61 -14.94
CA GLY A 265 -2.98 8.53 -16.31
C GLY A 265 -2.22 7.26 -16.65
N SER A 266 -1.93 7.06 -17.95
CA SER A 266 -1.13 5.92 -18.41
C SER A 266 0.30 5.96 -17.87
N GLY A 267 0.80 7.15 -17.51
CA GLY A 267 2.10 7.34 -16.89
C GLY A 267 2.15 7.05 -15.37
N TYR A 268 1.01 6.73 -14.75
CA TYR A 268 0.95 6.40 -13.31
C TYR A 268 0.15 5.13 -13.03
N ASN A 269 -1.18 5.14 -13.21
CA ASN A 269 -2.08 4.08 -12.77
C ASN A 269 -2.97 3.52 -13.89
N ASP A 270 -2.55 3.66 -15.14
CA ASP A 270 -3.31 3.24 -16.32
C ASP A 270 -4.76 3.77 -16.30
N TRP A 271 -4.91 5.08 -16.06
CA TRP A 271 -6.22 5.75 -15.97
C TRP A 271 -7.15 5.14 -14.90
N GLY A 272 -6.59 4.66 -13.80
CA GLY A 272 -7.30 4.02 -12.71
C GLY A 272 -7.39 2.50 -12.83
N GLY A 273 -6.96 1.90 -13.95
CA GLY A 273 -6.98 0.45 -14.17
C GLY A 273 -5.97 -0.33 -13.32
N ALA A 274 -4.87 0.31 -12.92
CA ALA A 274 -3.80 -0.29 -12.12
C ALA A 274 -3.79 0.20 -10.66
N GLY A 275 -4.86 0.83 -10.18
CA GLY A 275 -4.97 1.28 -8.79
C GLY A 275 -5.56 2.69 -8.66
N PRO A 276 -5.70 3.19 -7.43
CA PRO A 276 -6.23 4.52 -7.16
C PRO A 276 -5.30 5.62 -7.67
N ASP A 277 -5.84 6.84 -7.80
CA ASP A 277 -5.06 8.03 -8.11
C ASP A 277 -4.08 8.34 -6.97
N ALA A 278 -2.90 8.87 -7.31
CA ALA A 278 -1.98 9.37 -6.31
C ALA A 278 -2.53 10.67 -5.73
N LYS A 279 -2.78 10.69 -4.43
CA LYS A 279 -3.36 11.85 -3.76
C LYS A 279 -2.27 12.86 -3.37
N PHE A 280 -2.56 14.15 -3.59
CA PHE A 280 -1.79 15.23 -3.00
C PHE A 280 -2.10 15.31 -1.50
N TYR A 281 -1.09 15.62 -0.71
CA TYR A 281 -1.23 15.95 0.70
C TYR A 281 -0.96 17.43 0.93
N TYR A 282 -1.60 18.00 1.93
CA TYR A 282 -1.38 19.38 2.33
C TYR A 282 -0.16 19.49 3.25
N ASP A 283 0.80 20.31 2.84
CA ASP A 283 1.97 20.68 3.64
C ASP A 283 1.76 22.10 4.20
N TYR A 284 1.34 22.16 5.45
CA TYR A 284 1.06 23.44 6.12
C TYR A 284 2.31 24.29 6.30
N THR A 285 3.50 23.69 6.33
CA THR A 285 4.77 24.43 6.53
C THR A 285 5.09 25.34 5.35
N THR A 286 4.61 25.01 4.17
CA THR A 286 4.80 25.79 2.94
C THR A 286 3.48 26.27 2.32
N ASP A 287 2.33 25.96 2.94
CA ASP A 287 0.99 26.25 2.41
C ASP A 287 0.82 25.78 0.97
N THR A 288 1.20 24.53 0.72
CA THR A 288 1.15 23.92 -0.62
C THR A 288 0.64 22.49 -0.57
N PHE A 289 0.06 22.04 -1.70
CA PHE A 289 -0.23 20.64 -1.91
C PHE A 289 0.96 19.97 -2.60
N LYS A 290 1.40 18.84 -2.06
CA LYS A 290 2.54 18.06 -2.56
C LYS A 290 2.14 16.63 -2.84
N VAL A 291 2.82 16.01 -3.81
CA VAL A 291 2.71 14.58 -4.09
C VAL A 291 4.06 14.05 -4.53
N GLY A 292 4.47 12.93 -3.97
CA GLY A 292 5.63 12.18 -4.43
C GLY A 292 5.15 10.93 -5.14
N VAL A 293 5.49 10.77 -6.44
CA VAL A 293 5.10 9.61 -7.23
C VAL A 293 6.23 9.20 -8.17
N LYS A 294 6.31 7.92 -8.46
CA LYS A 294 7.13 7.40 -9.54
C LYS A 294 6.28 7.25 -10.80
N LEU A 295 6.66 7.96 -11.83
CA LEU A 295 6.00 7.90 -13.14
C LEU A 295 6.73 6.91 -14.07
N ILE A 296 5.99 6.33 -14.99
CA ILE A 296 6.49 5.61 -16.16
C ILE A 296 6.20 6.43 -17.42
N ASP A 297 6.72 6.02 -18.57
CA ASP A 297 6.42 6.69 -19.85
C ASP A 297 4.90 6.66 -20.12
N GLY A 298 4.31 7.85 -20.34
CA GLY A 298 2.89 7.99 -20.56
C GLY A 298 2.38 9.41 -20.30
N GLU A 299 1.07 9.54 -20.26
CA GLU A 299 0.36 10.79 -20.01
C GLU A 299 -0.18 10.81 -18.57
N ILE A 300 -0.20 11.99 -17.94
CA ILE A 300 -0.84 12.23 -16.65
C ILE A 300 -1.78 13.44 -16.69
N LYS A 301 -2.75 13.40 -15.81
CA LYS A 301 -3.63 14.52 -15.47
C LYS A 301 -3.62 14.74 -13.98
#